data_b65741cc51d220bb7f1b730094b40bcc
#
_entry.id   b65741cc51d220bb7f1b730094b40bcc
#
_cell.length_a   1.000
_cell.length_b   1.000
_cell.length_c   1.000
_cell.angle_alpha   90.00
_cell.angle_beta   90.00
_cell.angle_gamma   90.00
#
_symmetry.space_group_name_H-M   'P 1'
#
loop_
_entity.id
_entity.type
_entity.pdbx_description
1 polymer ?
#
loop_
_entity_poly.entity_id
_entity_poly.type
_entity_poly.pdbx_seq_one_letter_code
_entity_poly.pdbx_strand_id
1 'polypeptide(L)'
;MGSSTGAEDLRAAVRDMNGIDDIEFVILSGDITEMGSNRELELAKTILDSLNKPYYIIPGNHDTKWSESGCTKFSEIWGDDKFQFEYKGYRFIGMHQGPLMRMGDGHFSPEDLRWLDSLLVNLPNPWQPLIFVTHYPIDTSVDNWYEFLDRVRNYQTKAILFGHGHRNKIYDLEGISGVMGRSALQGNRPFGGYNIVTVRNDSMFFCERFAAPNLISNENQPPNNSMPNVPCFVIDPWHKLSLQRSKMDSNPDKFNRPDFSINQNYPIVKIRWLVDTGYSITASPCVWEDKVIVGNRAGMIYGLSIRNGKKLWDLRVKGSILSSPAADQERVIFAGTDGAIYCLNAKNGRLLWQFPTGAPIVAAPQIYNDMVYIGSSDGHFRAIDLDNGGLLWEFSGVIGFVETRPLIYQDKVIFGAWDTYLYALNRRDGSLAWKWCNGNPGRLYSPAACWPVAAEGKVFIVAPDRFITAINVNSGETIWRTGMHKVRESIGISQDGERIYARCMEDTLLAFSSHSEVPRLIWATSCNYGYDIAPSMPMEKDGAVFFGTKNGFVY
;
A
#
# COMPACT_ATOMS: atom_id res chain seq x y z
N MET A 1 13.05 7.21 3.16
CA MET A 1 14.46 7.12 3.61
C MET A 1 15.21 5.97 2.93
N GLY A 2 14.91 5.69 1.69
CA GLY A 2 15.45 4.54 0.94
C GLY A 2 16.84 4.70 0.33
N SER A 3 17.47 5.82 0.52
CA SER A 3 18.90 5.94 0.26
C SER A 3 19.66 5.86 1.57
N SER A 4 20.92 5.45 1.54
CA SER A 4 21.81 5.52 2.70
C SER A 4 21.93 6.93 3.30
N THR A 5 21.44 7.96 2.59
CA THR A 5 21.48 9.39 2.97
C THR A 5 20.11 9.94 3.39
N GLY A 6 19.01 9.20 3.25
CA GLY A 6 17.66 9.76 3.45
C GLY A 6 17.42 10.38 4.82
N ALA A 7 17.91 9.76 5.89
CA ALA A 7 17.83 10.32 7.24
C ALA A 7 18.70 11.60 7.39
N GLU A 8 19.87 11.63 6.74
CA GLU A 8 20.75 12.79 6.77
C GLU A 8 20.19 13.95 5.95
N ASP A 9 19.59 13.67 4.79
CA ASP A 9 18.90 14.68 3.99
C ASP A 9 17.75 15.32 4.78
N LEU A 10 16.96 14.51 5.52
CA LEU A 10 15.89 15.01 6.38
C LEU A 10 16.45 15.86 7.54
N ARG A 11 17.53 15.39 8.20
CA ARG A 11 18.20 16.18 9.27
C ARG A 11 18.74 17.50 8.75
N ALA A 12 19.33 17.49 7.54
CA ALA A 12 19.83 18.71 6.91
C ALA A 12 18.70 19.70 6.62
N ALA A 13 17.59 19.22 6.07
CA ALA A 13 16.40 20.03 5.81
C ALA A 13 15.84 20.64 7.11
N VAL A 14 15.71 19.85 8.17
CA VAL A 14 15.22 20.30 9.49
C VAL A 14 16.14 21.37 10.09
N ARG A 15 17.46 21.17 10.07
CA ARG A 15 18.41 22.18 10.56
C ARG A 15 18.32 23.48 9.78
N ASP A 16 18.22 23.39 8.45
CA ASP A 16 18.10 24.56 7.58
C ASP A 16 16.79 25.33 7.84
N MET A 17 15.64 24.62 7.93
CA MET A 17 14.35 25.22 8.24
C MET A 17 14.34 25.90 9.60
N ASN A 18 15.01 25.35 10.62
CA ASN A 18 15.11 25.94 11.94
C ASN A 18 15.88 27.26 11.95
N GLY A 19 16.78 27.46 10.98
CA GLY A 19 17.52 28.69 10.79
C GLY A 19 16.77 29.80 10.02
N ILE A 20 15.53 29.56 9.59
CA ILE A 20 14.74 30.52 8.83
C ILE A 20 13.55 30.99 9.68
N ASP A 21 13.61 32.23 10.17
CA ASP A 21 12.60 32.76 11.07
C ASP A 21 11.22 32.91 10.42
N ASP A 22 11.18 33.23 9.13
CA ASP A 22 9.95 33.46 8.37
C ASP A 22 9.13 32.20 8.03
N ILE A 23 9.63 30.99 8.36
CA ILE A 23 8.85 29.77 8.21
C ILE A 23 7.85 29.68 9.36
N GLU A 24 6.57 29.70 9.01
CA GLU A 24 5.46 29.64 9.97
C GLU A 24 5.07 28.19 10.31
N PHE A 25 5.14 27.28 9.33
CA PHE A 25 4.88 25.86 9.49
C PHE A 25 5.48 25.04 8.33
N VAL A 26 5.56 23.74 8.51
CA VAL A 26 6.06 22.78 7.52
C VAL A 26 4.96 21.78 7.16
N ILE A 27 4.85 21.46 5.87
CA ILE A 27 3.94 20.41 5.37
C ILE A 27 4.78 19.30 4.74
N LEU A 28 4.52 18.05 5.15
CA LEU A 28 5.10 16.85 4.56
C LEU A 28 4.00 16.07 3.84
N SER A 29 4.15 15.95 2.52
CA SER A 29 3.17 15.30 1.66
C SER A 29 3.43 13.80 1.48
N GLY A 30 3.99 13.11 2.47
CA GLY A 30 4.19 11.66 2.50
C GLY A 30 5.55 11.19 2.00
N ASP A 31 5.72 9.85 1.98
CA ASP A 31 6.96 9.14 1.65
C ASP A 31 8.13 9.54 2.58
N ILE A 32 7.85 9.56 3.87
CA ILE A 32 8.85 9.88 4.90
C ILE A 32 9.80 8.70 5.17
N THR A 33 9.38 7.50 4.76
CA THR A 33 10.14 6.25 4.91
C THR A 33 10.37 5.56 3.56
N GLU A 34 11.14 4.47 3.54
CA GLU A 34 11.30 3.60 2.36
C GLU A 34 10.31 2.43 2.37
N MET A 35 10.14 1.81 3.53
CA MET A 35 9.36 0.58 3.69
C MET A 35 8.19 0.74 4.67
N GLY A 36 7.98 1.91 5.27
CA GLY A 36 6.95 2.10 6.28
C GLY A 36 7.15 1.24 7.53
N SER A 37 8.38 0.80 7.81
CA SER A 37 8.67 0.03 9.01
C SER A 37 8.53 0.89 10.26
N ASN A 38 8.13 0.28 11.38
CA ASN A 38 7.97 0.98 12.65
C ASN A 38 9.24 1.74 13.04
N ARG A 39 10.41 1.13 12.82
CA ARG A 39 11.71 1.74 13.10
C ARG A 39 11.98 2.98 12.23
N GLU A 40 11.63 2.94 10.94
CA GLU A 40 11.80 4.09 10.05
C GLU A 40 10.86 5.22 10.44
N LEU A 41 9.61 4.91 10.78
CA LEU A 41 8.62 5.90 11.24
C LEU A 41 9.07 6.56 12.55
N GLU A 42 9.56 5.80 13.53
CA GLU A 42 10.08 6.32 14.81
C GLU A 42 11.33 7.18 14.61
N LEU A 43 12.23 6.80 13.70
CA LEU A 43 13.40 7.60 13.34
C LEU A 43 12.98 8.92 12.68
N ALA A 44 12.02 8.86 11.74
CA ALA A 44 11.49 10.06 11.08
C ALA A 44 10.85 11.02 12.11
N LYS A 45 10.05 10.47 13.05
CA LYS A 45 9.46 11.24 14.15
C LYS A 45 10.52 11.92 14.99
N THR A 46 11.56 11.19 15.40
CA THR A 46 12.67 11.74 16.18
C THR A 46 13.36 12.91 15.47
N ILE A 47 13.54 12.82 14.16
CA ILE A 47 14.16 13.90 13.37
C ILE A 47 13.20 15.09 13.27
N LEU A 48 11.92 14.85 12.95
CA LEU A 48 10.92 15.90 12.79
C LEU A 48 10.60 16.63 14.10
N ASP A 49 10.68 15.97 15.24
CA ASP A 49 10.49 16.59 16.56
C ASP A 49 11.59 17.58 16.92
N SER A 50 12.70 17.60 16.17
CA SER A 50 13.71 18.65 16.30
C SER A 50 13.40 19.92 15.51
N LEU A 51 12.29 19.97 14.74
CA LEU A 51 11.77 21.22 14.18
C LEU A 51 11.30 22.16 15.31
N ASN A 52 11.71 23.43 15.25
CA ASN A 52 11.20 24.48 16.12
C ASN A 52 9.96 25.19 15.56
N LYS A 53 9.36 24.61 14.53
CA LYS A 53 8.16 25.06 13.82
C LYS A 53 7.08 23.97 13.88
N PRO A 54 5.78 24.33 13.88
CA PRO A 54 4.71 23.34 13.70
C PRO A 54 4.88 22.59 12.38
N TYR A 55 4.60 21.31 12.36
CA TYR A 55 4.55 20.56 11.12
C TYR A 55 3.29 19.70 11.01
N TYR A 56 2.85 19.48 9.79
CA TYR A 56 1.68 18.69 9.42
C TYR A 56 2.09 17.64 8.40
N ILE A 57 1.63 16.41 8.59
CA ILE A 57 2.10 15.28 7.79
C ILE A 57 0.94 14.36 7.42
N ILE A 58 0.99 13.82 6.20
CA ILE A 58 0.19 12.68 5.77
C ILE A 58 1.13 11.56 5.33
N PRO A 59 0.71 10.29 5.35
CA PRO A 59 1.53 9.22 4.79
C PRO A 59 1.50 9.22 3.27
N GLY A 60 2.58 8.72 2.66
CA GLY A 60 2.68 8.37 1.25
C GLY A 60 2.62 6.86 1.03
N ASN A 61 2.83 6.41 -0.21
CA ASN A 61 2.77 4.99 -0.53
C ASN A 61 3.93 4.18 0.07
N HIS A 62 5.10 4.79 0.27
CA HIS A 62 6.22 4.15 0.94
C HIS A 62 5.97 3.96 2.45
N ASP A 63 5.12 4.79 3.05
CA ASP A 63 4.77 4.69 4.46
C ASP A 63 3.68 3.64 4.72
N THR A 64 2.90 3.26 3.70
CA THR A 64 1.70 2.44 3.85
C THR A 64 1.78 1.09 3.14
N LYS A 65 2.32 1.06 1.92
CA LYS A 65 2.26 -0.08 1.00
C LYS A 65 3.04 -1.31 1.48
N TRP A 66 4.12 -1.09 2.23
CA TRP A 66 5.01 -2.12 2.78
C TRP A 66 5.11 -2.04 4.30
N SER A 67 4.16 -1.37 4.92
CA SER A 67 4.13 -1.20 6.37
C SER A 67 3.85 -2.51 7.09
N GLU A 68 4.74 -2.91 7.96
CA GLU A 68 4.58 -4.09 8.81
C GLU A 68 3.41 -3.99 9.80
N SER A 69 2.90 -2.78 10.03
CA SER A 69 1.73 -2.50 10.87
C SER A 69 0.48 -2.18 10.05
N GLY A 70 0.52 -2.27 8.71
CA GLY A 70 -0.58 -1.82 7.86
C GLY A 70 -0.92 -0.33 8.05
N CYS A 71 0.11 0.51 8.24
CA CYS A 71 0.01 1.96 8.50
C CYS A 71 -0.56 2.36 9.88
N THR A 72 -0.91 1.43 10.77
CA THR A 72 -1.44 1.79 12.10
C THR A 72 -0.41 2.51 12.97
N LYS A 73 0.88 2.17 12.83
CA LYS A 73 1.97 2.85 13.53
C LYS A 73 2.11 4.31 13.17
N PHE A 74 1.82 4.69 11.93
CA PHE A 74 1.81 6.09 11.50
C PHE A 74 0.80 6.90 12.32
N SER A 75 -0.44 6.41 12.42
CA SER A 75 -1.49 7.06 13.20
C SER A 75 -1.20 7.05 14.71
N GLU A 76 -0.54 6.03 15.25
CA GLU A 76 -0.07 6.02 16.65
C GLU A 76 0.94 7.14 16.92
N ILE A 77 1.86 7.40 15.98
CA ILE A 77 2.93 8.39 16.13
C ILE A 77 2.41 9.82 15.95
N TRP A 78 1.57 10.08 14.95
CA TRP A 78 1.11 11.43 14.57
C TRP A 78 -0.36 11.72 14.91
N GLY A 79 -1.07 10.75 15.48
CA GLY A 79 -2.46 10.88 15.93
C GLY A 79 -3.50 10.58 14.86
N ASP A 80 -3.21 10.85 13.59
CA ASP A 80 -4.09 10.55 12.45
C ASP A 80 -3.25 10.39 11.17
N ASP A 81 -3.84 9.85 10.10
CA ASP A 81 -3.29 9.78 8.76
C ASP A 81 -3.78 10.94 7.86
N LYS A 82 -4.46 11.91 8.43
CA LYS A 82 -4.96 13.14 7.81
C LYS A 82 -4.88 14.29 8.79
N PHE A 83 -4.99 15.52 8.28
CA PHE A 83 -5.01 16.72 9.13
C PHE A 83 -5.90 17.82 8.57
N GLN A 84 -6.29 18.74 9.42
CA GLN A 84 -6.81 20.04 9.05
C GLN A 84 -6.33 21.11 10.04
N PHE A 85 -6.06 22.29 9.52
CA PHE A 85 -5.80 23.47 10.34
C PHE A 85 -6.13 24.75 9.59
N GLU A 86 -6.26 25.84 10.32
CA GLU A 86 -6.49 27.16 9.74
C GLU A 86 -5.28 28.06 10.01
N TYR A 87 -4.88 28.79 8.99
CA TYR A 87 -3.82 29.77 9.11
C TYR A 87 -4.10 31.00 8.23
N LYS A 88 -4.16 32.17 8.86
CA LYS A 88 -4.38 33.47 8.20
C LYS A 88 -5.55 33.44 7.19
N GLY A 89 -6.66 32.81 7.57
CA GLY A 89 -7.89 32.73 6.79
C GLY A 89 -7.93 31.60 5.74
N TYR A 90 -6.85 30.92 5.48
CA TYR A 90 -6.80 29.72 4.64
C TYR A 90 -6.99 28.47 5.49
N ARG A 91 -7.75 27.51 4.99
CA ARG A 91 -7.84 26.17 5.59
C ARG A 91 -7.02 25.18 4.79
N PHE A 92 -6.12 24.50 5.49
CA PHE A 92 -5.29 23.43 4.95
C PHE A 92 -5.88 22.08 5.35
N ILE A 93 -6.01 21.18 4.38
CA ILE A 93 -6.63 19.86 4.55
C ILE A 93 -5.72 18.81 3.92
N GLY A 94 -5.09 17.99 4.74
CA GLY A 94 -4.27 16.85 4.31
C GLY A 94 -5.09 15.58 4.31
N MET A 95 -5.00 14.80 3.22
CA MET A 95 -5.75 13.55 3.04
C MET A 95 -4.84 12.40 2.65
N HIS A 96 -5.02 11.29 3.32
CA HIS A 96 -4.41 10.01 2.94
C HIS A 96 -5.04 9.49 1.63
N GLN A 97 -4.21 8.97 0.73
CA GLN A 97 -4.64 8.28 -0.50
C GLN A 97 -3.63 7.20 -0.92
N GLY A 98 -2.66 6.90 -0.06
CA GLY A 98 -1.75 5.80 -0.31
C GLY A 98 -2.48 4.47 -0.21
N PRO A 99 -2.16 3.48 -1.05
CA PRO A 99 -2.74 2.15 -0.90
C PRO A 99 -2.24 1.53 0.40
N LEU A 100 -3.16 0.92 1.13
CA LEU A 100 -2.79 0.04 2.23
C LEU A 100 -2.32 -1.29 1.64
N MET A 101 -1.23 -1.83 2.20
CA MET A 101 -0.67 -3.08 1.69
C MET A 101 -0.38 -2.99 0.18
N ARG A 102 -0.26 -4.10 -0.52
CA ARG A 102 0.03 -4.16 -1.96
C ARG A 102 -1.19 -3.98 -2.86
N MET A 103 -2.11 -3.11 -2.50
CA MET A 103 -3.40 -2.93 -3.20
C MET A 103 -3.32 -2.23 -4.57
N GLY A 104 -2.15 -1.84 -5.05
CA GLY A 104 -2.01 -1.18 -6.34
C GLY A 104 -1.70 0.31 -6.24
N ASP A 105 -2.45 1.15 -6.95
CA ASP A 105 -2.26 2.60 -7.03
C ASP A 105 -2.93 3.34 -5.84
N GLY A 106 -2.87 4.68 -5.84
CA GLY A 106 -3.53 5.49 -4.83
C GLY A 106 -5.06 5.35 -4.85
N HIS A 107 -5.68 5.49 -3.71
CA HIS A 107 -7.13 5.39 -3.55
C HIS A 107 -7.60 6.22 -2.35
N PHE A 108 -8.63 7.04 -2.53
CA PHE A 108 -9.31 7.68 -1.41
C PHE A 108 -10.28 6.69 -0.78
N SER A 109 -10.05 6.35 0.47
CA SER A 109 -10.90 5.41 1.17
C SER A 109 -12.33 5.94 1.39
N PRO A 110 -13.35 5.07 1.49
CA PRO A 110 -14.72 5.51 1.79
C PRO A 110 -14.81 6.32 3.09
N GLU A 111 -14.05 5.94 4.11
CA GLU A 111 -14.00 6.66 5.39
C GLU A 111 -13.39 8.05 5.25
N ASP A 112 -12.34 8.20 4.44
CA ASP A 112 -11.69 9.50 4.21
C ASP A 112 -12.57 10.43 3.36
N LEU A 113 -13.26 9.89 2.36
CA LEU A 113 -14.24 10.67 1.58
C LEU A 113 -15.42 11.15 2.44
N ARG A 114 -15.93 10.29 3.35
CA ARG A 114 -16.99 10.72 4.29
C ARG A 114 -16.49 11.75 5.31
N TRP A 115 -15.25 11.60 5.79
CA TRP A 115 -14.64 12.63 6.63
C TRP A 115 -14.54 13.97 5.89
N LEU A 116 -14.09 13.94 4.62
CA LEU A 116 -14.06 15.13 3.78
C LEU A 116 -15.45 15.74 3.58
N ASP A 117 -16.45 14.93 3.24
CA ASP A 117 -17.84 15.37 3.08
C ASP A 117 -18.36 16.06 4.34
N SER A 118 -18.12 15.44 5.52
CA SER A 118 -18.49 16.02 6.81
C SER A 118 -17.78 17.35 7.07
N LEU A 119 -16.49 17.43 6.77
CA LEU A 119 -15.70 18.65 6.95
C LEU A 119 -16.20 19.78 6.07
N LEU A 120 -16.44 19.49 4.78
CA LEU A 120 -16.86 20.49 3.80
C LEU A 120 -18.27 21.06 4.11
N VAL A 121 -19.20 20.19 4.53
CA VAL A 121 -20.56 20.60 4.90
C VAL A 121 -20.57 21.46 6.16
N ASN A 122 -19.66 21.21 7.11
CA ASN A 122 -19.57 21.91 8.38
C ASN A 122 -18.56 23.06 8.39
N LEU A 123 -18.11 23.56 7.23
CA LEU A 123 -17.23 24.74 7.16
C LEU A 123 -17.92 25.95 7.80
N PRO A 124 -17.28 26.63 8.77
CA PRO A 124 -17.85 27.83 9.39
C PRO A 124 -18.10 28.95 8.40
N ASN A 125 -17.29 29.02 7.35
CA ASN A 125 -17.43 29.94 6.23
C ASN A 125 -17.33 29.16 4.91
N PRO A 126 -18.43 29.02 4.14
CA PRO A 126 -18.43 28.34 2.85
C PRO A 126 -17.52 28.98 1.79
N TRP A 127 -17.15 30.24 1.98
CA TRP A 127 -16.27 30.99 1.09
C TRP A 127 -14.79 30.96 1.55
N GLN A 128 -14.48 30.20 2.60
CA GLN A 128 -13.10 30.06 3.08
C GLN A 128 -12.22 29.43 1.99
N PRO A 129 -11.06 30.02 1.67
CA PRO A 129 -10.14 29.44 0.71
C PRO A 129 -9.52 28.16 1.27
N LEU A 130 -9.58 27.09 0.47
CA LEU A 130 -9.09 25.77 0.81
C LEU A 130 -7.82 25.45 0.04
N ILE A 131 -6.85 24.85 0.73
CA ILE A 131 -5.63 24.29 0.16
C ILE A 131 -5.58 22.83 0.59
N PHE A 132 -5.60 21.91 -0.37
CA PHE A 132 -5.49 20.48 -0.10
C PHE A 132 -4.06 20.01 -0.19
N VAL A 133 -3.76 18.97 0.57
CA VAL A 133 -2.47 18.27 0.55
C VAL A 133 -2.75 16.78 0.38
N THR A 134 -2.15 16.19 -0.64
CA THR A 134 -2.24 14.75 -0.92
C THR A 134 -0.85 14.21 -1.22
N HIS A 135 -0.68 12.89 -1.31
CA HIS A 135 0.61 12.32 -1.69
C HIS A 135 0.74 12.14 -3.20
N TYR A 136 -0.18 11.37 -3.80
CA TYR A 136 -0.23 11.22 -5.25
C TYR A 136 -0.80 12.48 -5.91
N PRO A 137 -0.41 12.78 -7.16
CA PRO A 137 -1.16 13.72 -7.99
C PRO A 137 -2.60 13.21 -8.19
N ILE A 138 -3.54 14.13 -8.37
CA ILE A 138 -4.95 13.79 -8.60
C ILE A 138 -5.14 13.47 -10.09
N ASP A 139 -4.63 12.31 -10.48
CA ASP A 139 -4.66 11.80 -11.86
C ASP A 139 -4.90 10.27 -11.84
N THR A 140 -4.66 9.60 -12.94
CA THR A 140 -4.86 8.14 -13.08
C THR A 140 -3.95 7.28 -12.20
N SER A 141 -3.06 7.87 -11.41
CA SER A 141 -2.33 7.20 -10.33
C SER A 141 -3.16 7.04 -9.05
N VAL A 142 -4.38 7.60 -9.04
CA VAL A 142 -5.38 7.41 -7.99
C VAL A 142 -6.65 6.86 -8.63
N ASP A 143 -7.09 5.67 -8.25
CA ASP A 143 -8.20 4.97 -8.91
C ASP A 143 -9.51 5.78 -8.98
N ASN A 144 -9.85 6.43 -7.88
CA ASN A 144 -11.07 7.24 -7.74
C ASN A 144 -10.80 8.74 -7.62
N TRP A 145 -9.77 9.24 -8.32
CA TRP A 145 -9.36 10.65 -8.32
C TRP A 145 -10.51 11.64 -8.58
N TYR A 146 -11.44 11.27 -9.47
CA TYR A 146 -12.59 12.06 -9.85
C TYR A 146 -13.59 12.26 -8.70
N GLU A 147 -13.72 11.29 -7.80
CA GLU A 147 -14.60 11.40 -6.63
C GLU A 147 -14.13 12.51 -5.67
N PHE A 148 -12.83 12.66 -5.52
CA PHE A 148 -12.25 13.76 -4.74
C PHE A 148 -12.49 15.12 -5.43
N LEU A 149 -12.16 15.23 -6.73
CA LEU A 149 -12.36 16.49 -7.47
C LEU A 149 -13.82 16.93 -7.48
N ASP A 150 -14.77 16.01 -7.66
CA ASP A 150 -16.20 16.32 -7.66
C ASP A 150 -16.68 16.91 -6.33
N ARG A 151 -16.08 16.48 -5.21
CA ARG A 151 -16.38 17.03 -3.87
C ARG A 151 -15.83 18.44 -3.70
N VAL A 152 -14.58 18.67 -4.09
CA VAL A 152 -13.87 19.91 -3.75
C VAL A 152 -14.08 21.05 -4.75
N ARG A 153 -14.52 20.75 -5.97
CA ARG A 153 -14.70 21.76 -7.03
C ARG A 153 -15.75 22.83 -6.72
N ASN A 154 -16.74 22.50 -5.90
CA ASN A 154 -17.83 23.41 -5.55
C ASN A 154 -17.48 24.35 -4.38
N TYR A 155 -16.31 24.18 -3.79
CA TYR A 155 -15.79 25.02 -2.72
C TYR A 155 -14.69 25.95 -3.22
N GLN A 156 -14.18 26.84 -2.37
CA GLN A 156 -13.11 27.77 -2.73
C GLN A 156 -11.72 27.08 -2.75
N THR A 157 -11.62 25.96 -3.45
CA THR A 157 -10.36 25.22 -3.60
C THR A 157 -9.39 26.04 -4.45
N LYS A 158 -8.29 26.46 -3.85
CA LYS A 158 -7.28 27.34 -4.45
C LYS A 158 -6.10 26.57 -5.03
N ALA A 159 -5.69 25.52 -4.35
CA ALA A 159 -4.58 24.66 -4.80
C ALA A 159 -4.69 23.27 -4.19
N ILE A 160 -4.10 22.28 -4.87
CA ILE A 160 -3.83 20.94 -4.35
C ILE A 160 -2.32 20.73 -4.42
N LEU A 161 -1.68 20.54 -3.27
CA LEU A 161 -0.24 20.31 -3.15
C LEU A 161 0.01 18.81 -2.98
N PHE A 162 1.02 18.26 -3.68
CA PHE A 162 1.33 16.84 -3.60
C PHE A 162 2.80 16.53 -3.87
N GLY A 163 3.21 15.30 -3.60
CA GLY A 163 4.56 14.76 -3.74
C GLY A 163 4.69 13.69 -4.83
N HIS A 164 5.15 12.51 -4.44
CA HIS A 164 5.26 11.27 -5.20
C HIS A 164 6.23 11.30 -6.42
N GLY A 165 6.10 12.27 -7.29
CA GLY A 165 6.89 12.33 -8.54
C GLY A 165 8.31 12.90 -8.40
N HIS A 166 8.74 13.27 -7.19
CA HIS A 166 10.09 13.76 -6.82
C HIS A 166 10.59 14.96 -7.64
N ARG A 167 9.70 15.73 -8.22
CA ARG A 167 10.03 16.89 -9.06
C ARG A 167 9.01 18.01 -8.93
N ASN A 168 9.44 19.23 -9.14
CA ASN A 168 8.55 20.37 -9.26
C ASN A 168 7.79 20.32 -10.58
N LYS A 169 6.45 20.28 -10.54
CA LYS A 169 5.58 20.25 -11.73
C LYS A 169 4.21 20.84 -11.41
N ILE A 170 3.64 21.54 -12.39
CA ILE A 170 2.28 22.09 -12.32
C ILE A 170 1.32 21.18 -13.08
N TYR A 171 0.10 21.09 -12.55
CA TYR A 171 -1.02 20.37 -13.15
C TYR A 171 -2.25 21.27 -13.23
N ASP A 172 -3.05 21.09 -14.24
CA ASP A 172 -4.42 21.58 -14.32
C ASP A 172 -5.37 20.40 -14.04
N LEU A 173 -5.97 20.41 -12.86
CA LEU A 173 -6.84 19.35 -12.37
C LEU A 173 -8.30 19.75 -12.59
N GLU A 174 -8.76 19.70 -13.84
CA GLU A 174 -10.09 20.16 -14.26
C GLU A 174 -10.38 21.62 -13.79
N GLY A 175 -9.39 22.50 -13.95
CA GLY A 175 -9.47 23.92 -13.57
C GLY A 175 -9.07 24.23 -12.13
N ILE A 176 -8.63 23.24 -11.35
CA ILE A 176 -8.00 23.44 -10.04
C ILE A 176 -6.49 23.28 -10.21
N SER A 177 -5.73 24.24 -9.71
CA SER A 177 -4.28 24.19 -9.80
C SER A 177 -3.69 23.12 -8.88
N GLY A 178 -2.95 22.18 -9.47
CA GLY A 178 -2.16 21.17 -8.76
C GLY A 178 -0.67 21.50 -8.78
N VAL A 179 0.01 21.33 -7.67
CA VAL A 179 1.45 21.60 -7.55
C VAL A 179 2.16 20.42 -6.93
N MET A 180 2.97 19.73 -7.73
CA MET A 180 3.87 18.70 -7.26
C MET A 180 5.15 19.32 -6.74
N GLY A 181 5.54 18.93 -5.53
CA GLY A 181 6.81 19.31 -4.93
C GLY A 181 7.94 18.33 -5.20
N ARG A 182 9.17 18.79 -5.09
CA ARG A 182 10.35 17.95 -5.15
C ARG A 182 10.46 17.06 -3.90
N SER A 183 11.22 15.95 -4.01
CA SER A 183 11.64 15.15 -2.87
C SER A 183 12.68 15.89 -2.01
N ALA A 184 12.68 15.63 -0.71
CA ALA A 184 13.73 16.10 0.20
C ALA A 184 15.07 15.38 -0.03
N LEU A 185 15.07 14.25 -0.70
CA LEU A 185 16.27 13.46 -0.99
C LEU A 185 17.22 14.18 -1.96
N GLN A 186 18.51 13.96 -1.75
CA GLN A 186 19.56 14.39 -2.66
C GLN A 186 19.37 13.80 -4.07
N GLY A 187 19.11 12.48 -4.20
CA GLY A 187 19.01 11.80 -5.47
C GLY A 187 20.28 11.99 -6.32
N ASN A 188 20.11 12.44 -7.56
CA ASN A 188 21.22 12.77 -8.47
C ASN A 188 21.70 14.22 -8.35
N ARG A 189 21.24 14.97 -7.36
CA ARG A 189 21.60 16.36 -7.12
C ARG A 189 22.70 16.45 -6.05
N PRO A 190 23.43 17.58 -5.96
CA PRO A 190 24.47 17.75 -4.93
C PRO A 190 23.94 17.68 -3.51
N PHE A 191 22.69 18.13 -3.30
CA PHE A 191 22.06 18.22 -1.98
C PHE A 191 20.57 17.90 -2.06
N GLY A 192 20.01 17.40 -0.95
CA GLY A 192 18.59 17.38 -0.69
C GLY A 192 18.01 18.79 -0.60
N GLY A 193 16.69 18.91 -0.44
CA GLY A 193 16.06 20.21 -0.31
C GLY A 193 14.53 20.14 -0.30
N TYR A 194 13.90 21.29 -0.34
CA TYR A 194 12.46 21.46 -0.21
C TYR A 194 11.98 22.71 -0.95
N ASN A 195 10.69 22.92 -1.01
CA ASN A 195 10.11 24.16 -1.52
C ASN A 195 9.74 25.09 -0.37
N ILE A 196 10.14 26.37 -0.47
CA ILE A 196 9.57 27.44 0.33
C ILE A 196 8.36 27.98 -0.44
N VAL A 197 7.22 28.02 0.21
CA VAL A 197 5.97 28.53 -0.36
C VAL A 197 5.56 29.79 0.38
N THR A 198 5.54 30.92 -0.33
CA THR A 198 5.12 32.20 0.24
C THR A 198 3.76 32.57 -0.31
N VAL A 199 2.79 32.81 0.57
CA VAL A 199 1.46 33.32 0.19
C VAL A 199 1.43 34.82 0.44
N ARG A 200 1.25 35.59 -0.64
CA ARG A 200 1.13 37.05 -0.60
C ARG A 200 -0.02 37.49 -1.51
N ASN A 201 -0.93 38.28 -0.96
CA ASN A 201 -2.15 38.69 -1.66
C ASN A 201 -2.88 37.45 -2.21
N ASP A 202 -3.23 37.43 -3.48
CA ASP A 202 -3.90 36.31 -4.16
C ASP A 202 -2.93 35.42 -4.94
N SER A 203 -1.72 35.21 -4.43
CA SER A 203 -0.71 34.42 -5.12
C SER A 203 0.12 33.58 -4.16
N MET A 204 0.46 32.34 -4.59
CA MET A 204 1.49 31.50 -3.97
C MET A 204 2.74 31.54 -4.82
N PHE A 205 3.87 31.79 -4.20
CA PHE A 205 5.20 31.79 -4.81
C PHE A 205 5.96 30.57 -4.35
N PHE A 206 6.44 29.76 -5.27
CA PHE A 206 7.17 28.55 -5.00
C PHE A 206 8.66 28.76 -5.33
N CYS A 207 9.51 28.55 -4.34
CA CYS A 207 10.96 28.66 -4.48
C CYS A 207 11.60 27.34 -4.04
N GLU A 208 12.45 26.78 -4.89
CA GLU A 208 13.24 25.61 -4.51
C GLU A 208 14.42 26.02 -3.63
N ARG A 209 14.65 25.29 -2.53
CA ARG A 209 15.77 25.49 -1.63
C ARG A 209 16.55 24.19 -1.45
N PHE A 210 17.88 24.29 -1.46
CA PHE A 210 18.79 23.17 -1.22
C PHE A 210 19.32 23.23 0.21
N ALA A 211 19.32 22.09 0.91
CA ALA A 211 19.81 21.95 2.28
C ALA A 211 21.11 21.14 2.28
N ALA A 212 22.23 21.81 2.47
CA ALA A 212 23.54 21.16 2.51
C ALA A 212 23.82 20.52 3.90
N PRO A 213 24.29 19.25 3.96
CA PRO A 213 24.43 18.52 5.23
C PRO A 213 25.43 19.11 6.24
N ASN A 214 26.44 19.87 5.82
CA ASN A 214 27.61 20.16 6.64
C ASN A 214 28.14 21.60 6.58
N LEU A 215 27.37 22.62 6.26
CA LEU A 215 27.88 23.97 6.08
C LEU A 215 27.73 24.91 7.30
N ILE A 216 27.29 24.42 8.47
CA ILE A 216 27.07 25.24 9.68
C ILE A 216 28.06 24.94 10.81
N SER A 217 29.08 24.14 10.61
CA SER A 217 30.06 23.94 11.69
C SER A 217 31.48 23.78 11.14
N ASN A 218 32.13 24.88 10.84
CA ASN A 218 33.57 25.09 11.06
C ASN A 218 33.98 26.45 10.50
N GLU A 219 33.94 27.46 11.33
CA GLU A 219 34.56 28.77 11.06
C GLU A 219 36.10 28.65 10.90
N ASN A 220 36.69 27.46 11.03
CA ASN A 220 38.15 27.26 11.09
C ASN A 220 38.71 26.20 10.11
N GLN A 221 37.96 25.75 9.07
CA GLN A 221 38.59 24.95 8.01
C GLN A 221 38.66 25.73 6.69
N PRO A 222 39.84 25.82 6.04
CA PRO A 222 39.95 26.41 4.72
C PRO A 222 39.12 25.58 3.72
N PRO A 223 38.52 26.23 2.71
CA PRO A 223 37.69 25.54 1.71
C PRO A 223 38.54 24.50 0.99
N ASN A 224 38.09 23.23 1.05
CA ASN A 224 38.70 22.17 0.28
C ASN A 224 38.36 22.42 -1.19
N ASN A 225 39.35 22.72 -2.03
CA ASN A 225 39.25 23.17 -3.41
C ASN A 225 38.63 22.17 -4.40
N SER A 226 37.96 21.13 -3.94
CA SER A 226 37.34 20.11 -4.75
C SER A 226 35.80 20.10 -4.77
N MET A 227 35.14 21.01 -4.04
CA MET A 227 33.68 21.17 -4.15
C MET A 227 33.35 22.40 -5.00
N PRO A 228 32.37 22.30 -5.93
CA PRO A 228 31.91 23.47 -6.65
C PRO A 228 31.41 24.50 -5.65
N ASN A 229 31.74 25.79 -5.87
CA ASN A 229 31.21 26.95 -5.13
C ASN A 229 29.67 27.05 -5.37
N VAL A 230 28.91 26.15 -4.79
CA VAL A 230 27.44 26.26 -4.76
C VAL A 230 27.11 27.04 -3.51
N PRO A 231 26.54 28.26 -3.60
CA PRO A 231 26.08 28.99 -2.42
C PRO A 231 25.14 28.08 -1.63
N CYS A 232 25.28 28.03 -0.31
CA CYS A 232 24.48 27.23 0.61
C CYS A 232 22.96 27.48 0.52
N PHE A 233 22.56 28.51 -0.23
CA PHE A 233 21.20 29.01 -0.32
C PHE A 233 20.87 29.45 -1.73
N VAL A 234 20.57 28.52 -2.63
CA VAL A 234 19.94 28.88 -3.90
C VAL A 234 18.43 28.82 -3.66
N ILE A 235 17.79 29.98 -3.55
CA ILE A 235 16.35 30.11 -3.68
C ILE A 235 16.10 30.33 -5.16
N ASP A 236 15.62 29.28 -5.84
CA ASP A 236 15.26 29.37 -7.25
C ASP A 236 13.72 29.51 -7.35
N PRO A 237 13.20 30.69 -7.70
CA PRO A 237 11.78 30.88 -7.93
C PRO A 237 11.38 30.15 -9.23
N TRP A 238 10.60 29.08 -9.10
CA TRP A 238 10.23 28.26 -10.26
C TRP A 238 8.76 28.41 -10.66
N HIS A 239 7.90 28.89 -9.76
CA HIS A 239 6.48 29.06 -10.10
C HIS A 239 5.80 30.13 -9.27
N LYS A 240 4.82 30.81 -9.91
CA LYS A 240 3.84 31.69 -9.26
C LYS A 240 2.45 31.22 -9.62
N LEU A 241 1.66 30.84 -8.62
CA LEU A 241 0.27 30.43 -8.77
C LEU A 241 -0.66 31.56 -8.36
N SER A 242 -1.61 31.94 -9.24
CA SER A 242 -2.72 32.80 -8.87
C SER A 242 -3.75 32.02 -8.06
N LEU A 243 -4.13 32.54 -6.89
CA LEU A 243 -5.20 31.99 -6.06
C LEU A 243 -6.60 32.52 -6.46
N GLN A 244 -6.65 33.43 -7.43
CA GLN A 244 -7.89 33.74 -8.09
C GLN A 244 -8.27 32.57 -8.97
N ARG A 245 -9.52 32.10 -8.87
CA ARG A 245 -10.04 31.05 -9.75
C ARG A 245 -9.95 31.59 -11.19
N SER A 246 -8.95 31.15 -11.94
CA SER A 246 -8.92 31.41 -13.38
C SER A 246 -10.18 30.78 -13.95
N LYS A 247 -10.94 31.53 -14.73
CA LYS A 247 -11.96 30.96 -15.60
C LYS A 247 -11.24 29.89 -16.41
N MET A 248 -11.73 28.66 -16.35
CA MET A 248 -11.19 27.53 -17.08
C MET A 248 -10.97 27.92 -18.54
N ASP A 249 -9.74 27.94 -19.00
CA ASP A 249 -9.47 27.65 -20.40
C ASP A 249 -9.84 26.18 -20.60
N SER A 250 -10.80 25.92 -21.46
CA SER A 250 -11.52 24.67 -21.61
C SER A 250 -10.72 23.56 -22.30
N ASN A 251 -9.53 23.26 -21.79
CA ASN A 251 -8.80 22.08 -22.19
C ASN A 251 -8.31 21.36 -20.92
N PRO A 252 -9.24 20.72 -20.19
CA PRO A 252 -8.86 19.97 -19.00
C PRO A 252 -7.80 18.96 -19.36
N ASP A 253 -6.79 18.85 -18.52
CA ASP A 253 -5.82 17.77 -18.64
C ASP A 253 -6.59 16.45 -18.70
N LYS A 254 -6.28 15.71 -19.68
CA LYS A 254 -6.99 14.65 -20.35
C LYS A 254 -6.94 13.35 -19.56
N PHE A 255 -7.24 13.39 -18.29
CA PHE A 255 -7.51 12.18 -17.55
C PHE A 255 -8.95 11.77 -17.87
N ASN A 256 -9.07 10.75 -18.73
CA ASN A 256 -10.37 10.18 -19.03
C ASN A 256 -10.98 9.66 -17.73
N ARG A 257 -12.15 10.15 -17.39
CA ARG A 257 -12.94 9.59 -16.29
C ARG A 257 -13.28 8.14 -16.63
N PRO A 258 -13.34 7.23 -15.63
CA PRO A 258 -13.73 5.86 -15.87
C PRO A 258 -15.07 5.79 -16.58
N ASP A 259 -15.14 4.96 -17.62
CA ASP A 259 -16.38 4.66 -18.34
C ASP A 259 -16.94 3.32 -17.86
N PHE A 260 -18.04 3.38 -17.13
CA PHE A 260 -18.75 2.20 -16.63
C PHE A 260 -19.88 1.75 -17.58
N SER A 261 -19.94 2.26 -18.80
CA SER A 261 -20.97 1.91 -19.80
C SER A 261 -20.96 0.43 -20.17
N ILE A 262 -19.84 -0.26 -19.96
CA ILE A 262 -19.73 -1.73 -20.15
C ILE A 262 -20.81 -2.50 -19.37
N ASN A 263 -21.24 -1.99 -18.23
CA ASN A 263 -22.30 -2.62 -17.44
C ASN A 263 -23.62 -2.72 -18.21
N GLN A 264 -23.84 -1.83 -19.19
CA GLN A 264 -25.02 -1.84 -20.05
C GLN A 264 -25.00 -3.01 -21.06
N ASN A 265 -23.81 -3.51 -21.39
CA ASN A 265 -23.63 -4.64 -22.31
C ASN A 265 -23.98 -5.98 -21.66
N TYR A 266 -24.13 -6.01 -20.35
CA TYR A 266 -24.41 -7.21 -19.57
C TYR A 266 -25.68 -7.05 -18.70
N PRO A 267 -26.85 -6.76 -19.29
CA PRO A 267 -28.08 -6.46 -18.52
C PRO A 267 -28.60 -7.65 -17.72
N ILE A 268 -28.10 -8.85 -18.01
CA ILE A 268 -28.45 -10.08 -17.26
C ILE A 268 -27.68 -10.18 -15.93
N VAL A 269 -26.54 -9.49 -15.81
CA VAL A 269 -25.76 -9.43 -14.57
C VAL A 269 -26.41 -8.41 -13.64
N LYS A 270 -26.92 -8.87 -12.51
CA LYS A 270 -27.60 -8.03 -11.51
C LYS A 270 -26.90 -8.14 -10.17
N ILE A 271 -26.71 -7.00 -9.52
CA ILE A 271 -26.30 -6.97 -8.13
C ILE A 271 -27.43 -7.60 -7.31
N ARG A 272 -27.13 -8.70 -6.63
CA ARG A 272 -28.10 -9.38 -5.77
C ARG A 272 -28.30 -8.63 -4.46
N TRP A 273 -27.23 -8.13 -3.87
CA TRP A 273 -27.20 -7.29 -2.68
C TRP A 273 -25.86 -6.55 -2.58
N LEU A 274 -25.87 -5.43 -1.89
CA LEU A 274 -24.72 -4.61 -1.56
C LEU A 274 -24.77 -4.29 -0.06
N VAL A 275 -23.63 -4.40 0.63
CA VAL A 275 -23.49 -4.01 2.03
C VAL A 275 -22.34 -3.01 2.14
N ASP A 276 -22.67 -1.80 2.57
CA ASP A 276 -21.67 -0.82 2.98
C ASP A 276 -21.32 -1.04 4.45
N THR A 277 -20.06 -1.40 4.72
CA THR A 277 -19.55 -1.57 6.10
C THR A 277 -19.06 -0.26 6.70
N GLY A 278 -19.05 0.81 5.94
CA GLY A 278 -18.57 2.12 6.35
C GLY A 278 -17.05 2.29 6.36
N TYR A 279 -16.29 1.26 6.09
CA TYR A 279 -14.81 1.29 6.12
C TYR A 279 -14.22 0.40 5.04
N SER A 280 -13.00 0.72 4.62
CA SER A 280 -12.26 -0.04 3.64
C SER A 280 -12.17 -1.52 3.98
N ILE A 281 -12.38 -2.35 2.96
CA ILE A 281 -12.17 -3.80 2.98
C ILE A 281 -11.00 -4.10 2.06
N THR A 282 -9.86 -4.47 2.65
CA THR A 282 -8.64 -4.82 1.91
C THR A 282 -8.50 -6.32 1.69
N ALA A 283 -9.29 -7.09 2.42
CA ALA A 283 -9.27 -8.54 2.45
C ALA A 283 -10.29 -9.15 1.50
N SER A 284 -9.96 -10.30 0.91
CA SER A 284 -10.97 -11.11 0.23
C SER A 284 -11.91 -11.74 1.26
N PRO A 285 -13.23 -11.72 1.03
CA PRO A 285 -14.15 -12.43 1.88
C PRO A 285 -13.96 -13.94 1.76
N CYS A 286 -14.22 -14.68 2.83
CA CYS A 286 -14.38 -16.12 2.74
C CYS A 286 -15.87 -16.51 2.81
N VAL A 287 -16.18 -17.67 2.21
CA VAL A 287 -17.53 -18.26 2.24
C VAL A 287 -17.51 -19.51 3.08
N TRP A 288 -18.43 -19.58 4.03
CA TRP A 288 -18.66 -20.78 4.84
C TRP A 288 -20.17 -21.07 4.89
N GLU A 289 -20.57 -22.22 4.35
CA GLU A 289 -21.98 -22.60 4.19
C GLU A 289 -22.82 -21.49 3.53
N ASP A 290 -23.77 -20.90 4.25
CA ASP A 290 -24.68 -19.84 3.79
C ASP A 290 -24.22 -18.42 4.16
N LYS A 291 -22.96 -18.25 4.57
CA LYS A 291 -22.40 -16.99 5.06
C LYS A 291 -21.22 -16.51 4.24
N VAL A 292 -21.15 -15.19 4.08
CA VAL A 292 -19.99 -14.46 3.62
C VAL A 292 -19.35 -13.79 4.84
N ILE A 293 -18.07 -14.05 5.08
CA ILE A 293 -17.34 -13.56 6.25
C ILE A 293 -16.26 -12.59 5.77
N VAL A 294 -16.24 -11.39 6.33
CA VAL A 294 -15.34 -10.32 5.88
C VAL A 294 -14.97 -9.38 7.03
N GLY A 295 -13.70 -8.99 7.10
CA GLY A 295 -13.18 -7.98 8.00
C GLY A 295 -12.99 -6.63 7.33
N ASN A 296 -12.94 -5.54 8.11
CA ASN A 296 -12.67 -4.21 7.60
C ASN A 296 -11.59 -3.46 8.42
N ARG A 297 -11.17 -2.29 7.90
CA ARG A 297 -10.13 -1.44 8.52
C ARG A 297 -10.52 -0.92 9.92
N ALA A 298 -11.79 -0.85 10.26
CA ALA A 298 -12.23 -0.43 11.59
C ALA A 298 -12.16 -1.54 12.66
N GLY A 299 -11.63 -2.72 12.32
CA GLY A 299 -11.56 -3.86 13.24
C GLY A 299 -12.88 -4.61 13.41
N MET A 300 -13.82 -4.42 12.49
CA MET A 300 -15.06 -5.18 12.48
C MET A 300 -14.95 -6.40 11.58
N ILE A 301 -15.38 -7.55 12.08
CA ILE A 301 -15.61 -8.75 11.26
C ILE A 301 -17.11 -9.06 11.26
N TYR A 302 -17.62 -9.42 10.08
CA TYR A 302 -19.04 -9.68 9.87
C TYR A 302 -19.27 -11.08 9.31
N GLY A 303 -20.33 -11.73 9.76
CA GLY A 303 -20.96 -12.85 9.07
C GLY A 303 -22.25 -12.37 8.42
N LEU A 304 -22.26 -12.36 7.08
CA LEU A 304 -23.38 -11.88 6.27
C LEU A 304 -24.07 -13.04 5.60
N SER A 305 -25.40 -13.00 5.49
CA SER A 305 -26.15 -14.00 4.73
C SER A 305 -25.78 -13.95 3.22
N ILE A 306 -25.37 -15.06 2.65
CA ILE A 306 -25.06 -15.17 1.21
C ILE A 306 -26.31 -14.90 0.34
N ARG A 307 -27.52 -15.07 0.89
CA ARG A 307 -28.78 -14.91 0.16
C ARG A 307 -29.14 -13.44 -0.08
N ASN A 308 -28.92 -12.58 0.93
CA ASN A 308 -29.45 -11.21 0.91
C ASN A 308 -28.54 -10.17 1.59
N GLY A 309 -27.32 -10.51 1.97
CA GLY A 309 -26.37 -9.60 2.62
C GLY A 309 -26.74 -9.21 4.07
N LYS A 310 -27.84 -9.73 4.63
CA LYS A 310 -28.24 -9.39 6.00
C LYS A 310 -27.13 -9.79 6.99
N LYS A 311 -26.77 -8.87 7.89
CA LYS A 311 -25.85 -9.15 9.00
C LYS A 311 -26.45 -10.18 9.93
N LEU A 312 -25.77 -11.31 10.10
CA LEU A 312 -26.14 -12.41 11.00
C LEU A 312 -25.45 -12.26 12.36
N TRP A 313 -24.19 -11.87 12.31
CA TRP A 313 -23.37 -11.58 13.48
C TRP A 313 -22.23 -10.63 13.12
N ASP A 314 -21.64 -10.00 14.12
CA ASP A 314 -20.42 -9.20 14.01
C ASP A 314 -19.63 -9.27 15.32
N LEU A 315 -18.34 -8.96 15.22
CA LEU A 315 -17.43 -8.79 16.35
C LEU A 315 -16.48 -7.63 16.04
N ARG A 316 -16.13 -6.87 17.08
CA ARG A 316 -15.14 -5.80 17.00
C ARG A 316 -13.88 -6.20 17.76
N VAL A 317 -12.71 -6.04 17.11
CA VAL A 317 -11.37 -6.14 17.69
C VAL A 317 -10.71 -4.76 17.76
N LYS A 318 -9.59 -4.65 18.45
CA LYS A 318 -8.93 -3.34 18.65
C LYS A 318 -8.19 -2.86 17.40
N GLY A 319 -7.60 -3.78 16.63
CA GLY A 319 -6.83 -3.47 15.43
C GLY A 319 -7.65 -3.55 14.15
N SER A 320 -7.09 -3.06 13.06
CA SER A 320 -7.64 -3.25 11.72
C SER A 320 -7.55 -4.72 11.29
N ILE A 321 -8.55 -5.20 10.57
CA ILE A 321 -8.54 -6.52 9.94
C ILE A 321 -8.22 -6.33 8.46
N LEU A 322 -6.97 -6.55 8.11
CA LEU A 322 -6.44 -6.31 6.76
C LEU A 322 -6.28 -7.59 5.94
N SER A 323 -6.21 -8.73 6.60
CA SER A 323 -6.02 -10.04 5.99
C SER A 323 -7.34 -10.78 5.74
N SER A 324 -7.34 -11.63 4.72
CA SER A 324 -8.50 -12.48 4.41
C SER A 324 -8.74 -13.50 5.52
N PRO A 325 -9.96 -13.65 6.04
CA PRO A 325 -10.28 -14.72 6.97
C PRO A 325 -10.24 -16.09 6.30
N ALA A 326 -9.99 -17.13 7.07
CA ALA A 326 -10.12 -18.52 6.66
C ALA A 326 -11.21 -19.21 7.48
N ALA A 327 -11.98 -20.09 6.87
CA ALA A 327 -13.00 -20.85 7.56
C ALA A 327 -12.88 -22.34 7.23
N ASP A 328 -12.99 -23.18 8.25
CA ASP A 328 -13.05 -24.63 8.14
C ASP A 328 -13.84 -25.19 9.32
N GLN A 329 -14.54 -26.30 9.08
CA GLN A 329 -15.47 -26.91 10.02
C GLN A 329 -16.49 -25.85 10.51
N GLU A 330 -16.56 -25.54 11.80
CA GLU A 330 -17.42 -24.49 12.35
C GLU A 330 -16.60 -23.27 12.85
N ARG A 331 -15.37 -23.10 12.39
CA ARG A 331 -14.42 -22.09 12.85
C ARG A 331 -14.06 -21.09 11.77
N VAL A 332 -13.90 -19.84 12.20
CA VAL A 332 -13.37 -18.75 11.39
C VAL A 332 -12.11 -18.23 12.06
N ILE A 333 -11.02 -18.21 11.32
CA ILE A 333 -9.73 -17.66 11.76
C ILE A 333 -9.47 -16.36 11.02
N PHE A 334 -9.09 -15.34 11.75
CA PHE A 334 -8.60 -14.07 11.20
C PHE A 334 -7.57 -13.47 12.16
N ALA A 335 -6.89 -12.42 11.72
CA ALA A 335 -5.91 -11.72 12.52
C ALA A 335 -6.06 -10.21 12.39
N GLY A 336 -5.56 -9.48 13.38
CA GLY A 336 -5.65 -8.02 13.45
C GLY A 336 -4.31 -7.34 13.65
N THR A 337 -4.26 -6.05 13.33
CA THR A 337 -3.07 -5.21 13.60
C THR A 337 -2.87 -4.92 15.09
N ASP A 338 -3.79 -5.35 15.94
CA ASP A 338 -3.61 -5.38 17.39
C ASP A 338 -2.72 -6.54 17.89
N GLY A 339 -2.17 -7.32 16.96
CA GLY A 339 -1.23 -8.39 17.26
C GLY A 339 -1.89 -9.66 17.80
N ALA A 340 -3.13 -9.94 17.41
CA ALA A 340 -3.80 -11.14 17.84
C ALA A 340 -4.41 -11.95 16.69
N ILE A 341 -4.38 -13.28 16.84
CA ILE A 341 -5.08 -14.24 16.00
C ILE A 341 -6.34 -14.63 16.72
N TYR A 342 -7.45 -14.65 16.02
CA TYR A 342 -8.78 -14.90 16.58
C TYR A 342 -9.43 -16.11 15.93
N CYS A 343 -10.12 -16.91 16.75
CA CYS A 343 -11.02 -17.97 16.29
C CYS A 343 -12.44 -17.68 16.74
N LEU A 344 -13.36 -17.64 15.81
CA LEU A 344 -14.80 -17.52 16.10
C LEU A 344 -15.54 -18.78 15.70
N ASN A 345 -16.68 -19.00 16.36
CA ASN A 345 -17.68 -19.92 15.85
C ASN A 345 -18.35 -19.32 14.62
N ALA A 346 -18.28 -20.01 13.48
CA ALA A 346 -18.77 -19.52 12.18
C ALA A 346 -20.29 -19.31 12.14
N LYS A 347 -21.07 -20.05 12.96
CA LYS A 347 -22.52 -19.93 12.99
C LYS A 347 -23.02 -18.64 13.62
N ASN A 348 -22.38 -18.21 14.73
CA ASN A 348 -22.90 -17.14 15.59
C ASN A 348 -21.89 -16.04 15.94
N GLY A 349 -20.66 -16.08 15.43
CA GLY A 349 -19.62 -15.07 15.66
C GLY A 349 -19.03 -15.05 17.07
N ARG A 350 -19.36 -16.05 17.92
CA ARG A 350 -18.83 -16.10 19.29
C ARG A 350 -17.32 -16.39 19.27
N LEU A 351 -16.53 -15.60 20.01
CA LEU A 351 -15.11 -15.83 20.22
C LEU A 351 -14.91 -17.19 20.94
N LEU A 352 -14.10 -18.06 20.34
CA LEU A 352 -13.73 -19.36 20.89
C LEU A 352 -12.37 -19.28 21.59
N TRP A 353 -11.37 -18.71 20.92
CA TRP A 353 -10.06 -18.47 21.48
C TRP A 353 -9.37 -17.28 20.79
N GLN A 354 -8.35 -16.76 21.43
CA GLN A 354 -7.48 -15.71 20.94
C GLN A 354 -6.03 -16.06 21.28
N PHE A 355 -5.12 -15.89 20.32
CA PHE A 355 -3.67 -16.07 20.49
C PHE A 355 -2.97 -14.72 20.29
N PRO A 356 -2.33 -14.14 21.33
CA PRO A 356 -1.57 -12.91 21.20
C PRO A 356 -0.20 -13.16 20.58
N THR A 357 0.25 -12.23 19.73
CA THR A 357 1.61 -12.13 19.21
C THR A 357 2.28 -10.85 19.68
N GLY A 358 3.56 -10.68 19.40
CA GLY A 358 4.31 -9.48 19.82
C GLY A 358 4.12 -8.26 18.92
N ALA A 359 3.47 -8.39 17.75
CA ALA A 359 3.38 -7.34 16.74
C ALA A 359 2.14 -7.51 15.85
N PRO A 360 1.79 -6.48 15.07
CA PRO A 360 0.68 -6.53 14.12
C PRO A 360 0.72 -7.74 13.20
N ILE A 361 -0.46 -8.22 12.78
CA ILE A 361 -0.58 -9.31 11.83
C ILE A 361 -1.35 -8.80 10.62
N VAL A 362 -0.68 -8.86 9.47
CA VAL A 362 -1.24 -8.48 8.16
C VAL A 362 -1.38 -9.71 7.24
N ALA A 363 -0.79 -10.84 7.62
CA ALA A 363 -0.87 -12.10 6.88
C ALA A 363 -2.23 -12.76 7.00
N ALA A 364 -2.65 -13.43 5.92
CA ALA A 364 -3.83 -14.28 5.95
C ALA A 364 -3.51 -15.67 6.51
N PRO A 365 -4.36 -16.23 7.39
CA PRO A 365 -4.19 -17.59 7.89
C PRO A 365 -4.50 -18.64 6.82
N GLN A 366 -3.86 -19.79 6.93
CA GLN A 366 -4.19 -21.00 6.19
C GLN A 366 -4.56 -22.11 7.17
N ILE A 367 -5.75 -22.68 7.02
CA ILE A 367 -6.16 -23.86 7.79
C ILE A 367 -5.86 -25.12 7.00
N TYR A 368 -5.26 -26.10 7.62
CA TYR A 368 -5.01 -27.42 7.05
C TYR A 368 -4.83 -28.47 8.14
N ASN A 369 -5.59 -29.58 8.09
CA ASN A 369 -5.52 -30.69 9.06
C ASN A 369 -5.53 -30.23 10.52
N ASP A 370 -6.59 -29.51 10.91
CA ASP A 370 -6.81 -29.01 12.28
C ASP A 370 -5.72 -28.07 12.82
N MET A 371 -4.91 -27.50 11.93
CA MET A 371 -3.87 -26.54 12.25
C MET A 371 -4.05 -25.24 11.48
N VAL A 372 -3.72 -24.12 12.15
CA VAL A 372 -3.68 -22.78 11.58
C VAL A 372 -2.23 -22.39 11.36
N TYR A 373 -1.88 -22.06 10.13
CA TYR A 373 -0.55 -21.59 9.73
C TYR A 373 -0.60 -20.10 9.42
N ILE A 374 0.23 -19.30 10.09
CA ILE A 374 0.22 -17.84 9.92
C ILE A 374 1.58 -17.23 10.30
N GLY A 375 2.00 -16.22 9.54
CA GLY A 375 3.12 -15.36 9.89
C GLY A 375 2.65 -14.05 10.52
N SER A 376 3.55 -13.34 11.18
CA SER A 376 3.26 -12.02 11.76
C SER A 376 4.44 -11.06 11.57
N SER A 377 4.28 -9.82 12.03
CA SER A 377 5.32 -8.80 11.92
C SER A 377 6.36 -8.85 13.04
N ASP A 378 6.27 -9.84 13.95
CA ASP A 378 7.25 -10.09 15.00
C ASP A 378 8.44 -10.99 14.56
N GLY A 379 8.51 -11.32 13.27
CA GLY A 379 9.54 -12.18 12.72
C GLY A 379 9.30 -13.68 12.95
N HIS A 380 8.08 -14.04 13.34
CA HIS A 380 7.71 -15.43 13.62
C HIS A 380 6.67 -15.96 12.63
N PHE A 381 6.81 -17.25 12.32
CA PHE A 381 5.81 -18.03 11.63
C PHE A 381 5.34 -19.17 12.53
N ARG A 382 4.02 -19.38 12.64
CA ARG A 382 3.43 -20.27 13.66
C ARG A 382 2.48 -21.29 13.07
N ALA A 383 2.44 -22.47 13.70
CA ALA A 383 1.32 -23.39 13.63
C ALA A 383 0.61 -23.44 14.98
N ILE A 384 -0.70 -23.28 14.94
CA ILE A 384 -1.58 -23.18 16.10
C ILE A 384 -2.66 -24.25 15.96
N ASP A 385 -3.01 -24.90 17.05
CA ASP A 385 -4.10 -25.86 17.10
C ASP A 385 -5.43 -25.15 16.85
N LEU A 386 -6.19 -25.64 15.87
CA LEU A 386 -7.45 -25.02 15.43
C LEU A 386 -8.53 -25.07 16.52
N ASP A 387 -8.51 -26.12 17.36
CA ASP A 387 -9.56 -26.34 18.37
C ASP A 387 -9.43 -25.44 19.59
N ASN A 388 -8.21 -25.31 20.10
CA ASN A 388 -7.97 -24.67 21.40
C ASN A 388 -7.04 -23.44 21.34
N GLY A 389 -6.45 -23.13 20.19
CA GLY A 389 -5.54 -21.99 20.03
C GLY A 389 -4.15 -22.22 20.63
N GLY A 390 -3.80 -23.45 20.98
CA GLY A 390 -2.48 -23.82 21.51
C GLY A 390 -1.39 -23.73 20.46
N LEU A 391 -0.22 -23.19 20.83
CA LEU A 391 0.95 -23.15 19.95
C LEU A 391 1.48 -24.58 19.76
N LEU A 392 1.55 -25.05 18.52
CA LEU A 392 2.12 -26.36 18.18
C LEU A 392 3.61 -26.25 17.91
N TRP A 393 4.01 -25.29 17.11
CA TRP A 393 5.40 -24.93 16.85
C TRP A 393 5.53 -23.49 16.36
N GLU A 394 6.73 -22.94 16.48
CA GLU A 394 7.09 -21.59 16.06
C GLU A 394 8.46 -21.59 15.40
N PHE A 395 8.55 -20.87 14.27
CA PHE A 395 9.81 -20.58 13.57
C PHE A 395 10.13 -19.10 13.71
N SER A 396 11.29 -18.76 14.26
CA SER A 396 11.75 -17.40 14.58
C SER A 396 12.83 -16.87 13.62
N GLY A 397 12.88 -17.39 12.40
CA GLY A 397 13.96 -17.09 11.44
C GLY A 397 13.62 -16.03 10.39
N VAL A 398 12.47 -15.35 10.48
CA VAL A 398 12.02 -14.33 9.52
C VAL A 398 12.53 -12.97 9.96
N ILE A 399 13.30 -12.28 9.11
CA ILE A 399 13.84 -10.94 9.41
C ILE A 399 12.84 -9.84 9.06
N GLY A 400 12.01 -10.07 8.05
CA GLY A 400 10.92 -9.19 7.63
C GLY A 400 9.57 -9.66 8.18
N PHE A 401 8.49 -9.12 7.66
CA PHE A 401 7.14 -9.57 7.99
C PHE A 401 6.54 -10.41 6.86
N VAL A 402 5.56 -11.23 7.21
CA VAL A 402 4.77 -12.04 6.27
C VAL A 402 3.47 -11.29 5.97
N GLU A 403 3.11 -11.21 4.69
CA GLU A 403 1.90 -10.49 4.25
C GLU A 403 0.83 -11.44 3.69
N THR A 404 1.24 -12.46 2.95
CA THR A 404 0.31 -13.31 2.21
C THR A 404 -0.04 -14.61 2.94
N ARG A 405 -1.05 -15.30 2.41
CA ARG A 405 -1.42 -16.64 2.88
C ARG A 405 -0.35 -17.66 2.49
N PRO A 406 0.11 -18.52 3.41
CA PRO A 406 1.06 -19.56 3.09
C PRO A 406 0.45 -20.65 2.21
N LEU A 407 1.28 -21.24 1.36
CA LEU A 407 0.95 -22.43 0.59
C LEU A 407 1.24 -23.68 1.41
N ILE A 408 0.29 -24.60 1.47
CA ILE A 408 0.53 -25.96 1.98
C ILE A 408 0.64 -26.89 0.78
N TYR A 409 1.79 -27.53 0.63
CA TYR A 409 2.01 -28.49 -0.43
C TYR A 409 2.91 -29.63 0.07
N GLN A 410 2.42 -30.87 -0.08
CA GLN A 410 3.05 -32.07 0.49
C GLN A 410 3.28 -31.91 2.01
N ASP A 411 4.52 -32.07 2.46
CA ASP A 411 4.93 -31.90 3.86
C ASP A 411 5.49 -30.51 4.20
N LYS A 412 5.31 -29.53 3.30
CA LYS A 412 5.86 -28.18 3.42
C LYS A 412 4.79 -27.12 3.65
N VAL A 413 5.20 -26.08 4.38
CA VAL A 413 4.54 -24.77 4.45
C VAL A 413 5.45 -23.77 3.79
N ILE A 414 4.94 -23.06 2.78
CA ILE A 414 5.75 -22.18 1.92
C ILE A 414 5.17 -20.78 1.94
N PHE A 415 5.99 -19.77 2.24
CA PHE A 415 5.56 -18.36 2.31
C PHE A 415 6.72 -17.41 1.98
N GLY A 416 6.38 -16.26 1.44
CA GLY A 416 7.33 -15.16 1.23
C GLY A 416 7.33 -14.17 2.39
N ALA A 417 8.45 -13.50 2.60
CA ALA A 417 8.58 -12.43 3.59
C ALA A 417 9.28 -11.20 3.00
N TRP A 418 9.06 -10.03 3.61
CA TRP A 418 9.68 -8.76 3.21
C TRP A 418 11.14 -8.64 3.69
N ASP A 419 11.90 -9.73 3.52
CA ASP A 419 13.33 -9.84 3.81
C ASP A 419 14.12 -10.46 2.66
N THR A 420 13.54 -10.46 1.46
CA THR A 420 14.05 -11.02 0.20
C THR A 420 13.91 -12.54 0.05
N TYR A 421 13.40 -13.25 1.05
CA TYR A 421 13.34 -14.71 1.03
C TYR A 421 11.92 -15.26 0.84
N LEU A 422 11.88 -16.40 0.13
CA LEU A 422 10.81 -17.39 0.19
C LEU A 422 11.28 -18.51 1.11
N TYR A 423 10.45 -18.89 2.07
CA TYR A 423 10.73 -19.93 3.06
C TYR A 423 9.91 -21.17 2.79
N ALA A 424 10.49 -22.33 3.03
CA ALA A 424 9.76 -23.58 3.18
C ALA A 424 10.11 -24.22 4.51
N LEU A 425 9.12 -24.46 5.33
CA LEU A 425 9.24 -25.14 6.61
C LEU A 425 8.63 -26.53 6.50
N ASN A 426 9.16 -27.48 7.26
CA ASN A 426 8.52 -28.76 7.47
C ASN A 426 7.23 -28.57 8.26
N ARG A 427 6.11 -28.97 7.69
CA ARG A 427 4.77 -28.75 8.26
C ARG A 427 4.58 -29.37 9.65
N ARG A 428 5.29 -30.46 9.93
CA ARG A 428 5.14 -31.24 11.17
C ARG A 428 5.71 -30.52 12.41
N ASP A 429 6.85 -29.87 12.26
CA ASP A 429 7.64 -29.37 13.39
C ASP A 429 8.17 -27.95 13.22
N GLY A 430 7.87 -27.30 12.08
CA GLY A 430 8.31 -25.94 11.78
C GLY A 430 9.79 -25.78 11.47
N SER A 431 10.55 -26.86 11.38
CA SER A 431 11.98 -26.80 11.03
C SER A 431 12.17 -26.27 9.60
N LEU A 432 13.21 -25.45 9.40
CA LEU A 432 13.54 -24.90 8.09
C LEU A 432 14.00 -26.03 7.15
N ALA A 433 13.25 -26.23 6.05
CA ALA A 433 13.65 -27.13 4.99
C ALA A 433 14.62 -26.44 4.02
N TRP A 434 14.23 -25.29 3.54
CA TRP A 434 15.06 -24.43 2.68
C TRP A 434 14.54 -22.99 2.70
N LYS A 435 15.38 -22.05 2.22
CA LYS A 435 14.99 -20.70 1.85
C LYS A 435 15.59 -20.34 0.50
N TRP A 436 14.84 -19.60 -0.30
CA TRP A 436 15.22 -19.17 -1.62
C TRP A 436 15.18 -17.64 -1.72
N CYS A 437 16.08 -17.04 -2.51
CA CYS A 437 16.02 -15.62 -2.86
C CYS A 437 16.30 -15.42 -4.36
N ASN A 438 15.83 -14.30 -4.91
CA ASN A 438 16.03 -13.97 -6.31
C ASN A 438 17.41 -13.35 -6.63
N GLY A 439 18.28 -13.21 -5.62
CA GLY A 439 19.61 -12.60 -5.75
C GLY A 439 19.61 -11.06 -5.70
N ASN A 440 18.45 -10.40 -5.64
CA ASN A 440 18.36 -8.97 -5.48
C ASN A 440 18.34 -8.61 -3.99
N PRO A 441 19.26 -7.74 -3.49
CA PRO A 441 19.30 -7.36 -2.07
C PRO A 441 18.19 -6.37 -1.67
N GLY A 442 17.49 -5.77 -2.64
CA GLY A 442 16.44 -4.79 -2.38
C GLY A 442 15.16 -5.45 -1.84
N ARG A 443 14.74 -5.08 -0.63
CA ARG A 443 13.54 -5.64 0.03
C ARG A 443 12.25 -5.44 -0.79
N LEU A 444 12.17 -4.38 -1.61
CA LEU A 444 11.04 -4.13 -2.52
C LEU A 444 10.83 -5.25 -3.56
N TYR A 445 11.84 -6.08 -3.80
CA TYR A 445 11.77 -7.22 -4.73
C TYR A 445 11.51 -8.55 -4.03
N SER A 446 11.13 -8.52 -2.75
CA SER A 446 10.81 -9.70 -1.96
C SER A 446 9.61 -10.47 -2.53
N PRO A 447 9.57 -11.80 -2.41
CA PRO A 447 8.42 -12.61 -2.82
C PRO A 447 7.24 -12.54 -1.82
N ALA A 448 7.23 -11.57 -0.92
CA ALA A 448 6.28 -11.45 0.18
C ALA A 448 4.82 -11.24 -0.25
N ALA A 449 4.59 -10.50 -1.34
CA ALA A 449 3.24 -10.24 -1.85
C ALA A 449 2.73 -11.30 -2.84
N CYS A 450 3.52 -12.32 -3.12
CA CYS A 450 3.14 -13.42 -4.00
C CYS A 450 2.45 -14.54 -3.20
N TRP A 451 1.31 -15.01 -3.68
CA TRP A 451 0.72 -16.26 -3.20
C TRP A 451 1.30 -17.41 -4.02
N PRO A 452 2.23 -18.21 -3.48
CA PRO A 452 2.83 -19.29 -4.23
C PRO A 452 1.78 -20.32 -4.65
N VAL A 453 1.97 -20.95 -5.82
CA VAL A 453 1.21 -22.12 -6.24
C VAL A 453 2.16 -23.29 -6.48
N ALA A 454 1.67 -24.52 -6.40
CA ALA A 454 2.51 -25.70 -6.58
C ALA A 454 1.82 -26.81 -7.34
N ALA A 455 2.59 -27.48 -8.20
CA ALA A 455 2.24 -28.69 -8.91
C ALA A 455 3.52 -29.45 -9.28
N GLU A 456 3.41 -30.76 -9.53
CA GLU A 456 4.48 -31.59 -10.09
C GLU A 456 5.84 -31.48 -9.36
N GLY A 457 5.79 -31.37 -8.02
CA GLY A 457 7.01 -31.23 -7.21
C GLY A 457 7.70 -29.87 -7.31
N LYS A 458 7.05 -28.88 -7.92
CA LYS A 458 7.56 -27.53 -8.12
C LYS A 458 6.68 -26.49 -7.41
N VAL A 459 7.31 -25.45 -6.93
CA VAL A 459 6.67 -24.23 -6.43
C VAL A 459 6.87 -23.13 -7.46
N PHE A 460 5.81 -22.41 -7.79
CA PHE A 460 5.85 -21.32 -8.75
C PHE A 460 5.51 -20.01 -8.03
N ILE A 461 6.30 -18.97 -8.34
CA ILE A 461 6.12 -17.63 -7.79
C ILE A 461 6.29 -16.56 -8.87
N VAL A 462 5.64 -15.43 -8.68
CA VAL A 462 5.86 -14.17 -9.40
C VAL A 462 6.09 -13.06 -8.38
N ALA A 463 7.29 -12.51 -8.34
CA ALA A 463 7.67 -11.49 -7.38
C ALA A 463 7.74 -10.10 -8.06
N PRO A 464 7.87 -8.99 -7.30
CA PRO A 464 8.03 -7.65 -7.85
C PRO A 464 9.23 -7.46 -8.77
N ASP A 465 10.16 -8.39 -8.80
CA ASP A 465 11.30 -8.44 -9.73
C ASP A 465 10.91 -8.73 -11.20
N ARG A 466 9.62 -8.99 -11.46
CA ARG A 466 9.01 -9.22 -12.77
C ARG A 466 9.37 -10.53 -13.45
N PHE A 467 9.78 -11.52 -12.65
CA PHE A 467 10.07 -12.86 -13.12
C PHE A 467 9.02 -13.85 -12.62
N ILE A 468 8.69 -14.83 -13.46
CA ILE A 468 8.10 -16.09 -13.02
C ILE A 468 9.21 -17.10 -12.76
N THR A 469 9.15 -17.79 -11.65
CA THR A 469 10.19 -18.72 -11.20
C THR A 469 9.54 -20.05 -10.79
N ALA A 470 10.12 -21.16 -11.25
CA ALA A 470 9.83 -22.49 -10.77
C ALA A 470 10.98 -22.98 -9.87
N ILE A 471 10.64 -23.47 -8.70
CA ILE A 471 11.55 -23.87 -7.64
C ILE A 471 11.25 -25.34 -7.27
N ASN A 472 12.26 -26.17 -7.12
CA ASN A 472 12.10 -27.54 -6.63
C ASN A 472 11.57 -27.52 -5.18
N VAL A 473 10.44 -28.18 -4.91
CA VAL A 473 9.80 -28.14 -3.59
C VAL A 473 10.63 -28.77 -2.49
N ASN A 474 11.50 -29.74 -2.83
CA ASN A 474 12.30 -30.46 -1.84
C ASN A 474 13.63 -29.77 -1.56
N SER A 475 14.32 -29.25 -2.59
CA SER A 475 15.66 -28.68 -2.44
C SER A 475 15.68 -27.16 -2.33
N GLY A 476 14.63 -26.46 -2.79
CA GLY A 476 14.61 -24.99 -2.89
C GLY A 476 15.45 -24.44 -4.05
N GLU A 477 15.97 -25.31 -4.92
CA GLU A 477 16.75 -24.89 -6.09
C GLU A 477 15.86 -24.37 -7.21
N THR A 478 16.32 -23.32 -7.89
CA THR A 478 15.64 -22.81 -9.07
C THR A 478 15.74 -23.80 -10.21
N ILE A 479 14.61 -24.31 -10.69
CA ILE A 479 14.51 -25.16 -11.88
C ILE A 479 14.63 -24.30 -13.12
N TRP A 480 13.78 -23.26 -13.21
CA TRP A 480 13.86 -22.26 -14.26
C TRP A 480 13.32 -20.92 -13.78
N ARG A 481 13.71 -19.84 -14.48
CA ARG A 481 13.28 -18.48 -14.20
C ARG A 481 13.26 -17.67 -15.49
N THR A 482 12.18 -16.92 -15.75
CA THR A 482 12.06 -16.09 -16.94
C THR A 482 11.38 -14.75 -16.65
N GLY A 483 11.95 -13.66 -17.20
CA GLY A 483 11.38 -12.31 -17.17
C GLY A 483 10.80 -11.86 -18.51
N MET A 484 10.59 -12.78 -19.45
CA MET A 484 10.18 -12.48 -20.82
C MET A 484 8.86 -11.68 -20.91
N HIS A 485 7.96 -11.82 -19.94
CA HIS A 485 6.62 -11.26 -20.00
C HIS A 485 6.30 -10.26 -18.88
N LYS A 486 7.26 -9.80 -18.09
CA LYS A 486 7.07 -8.79 -17.03
C LYS A 486 5.86 -9.09 -16.12
N VAL A 487 5.77 -10.31 -15.61
CA VAL A 487 4.73 -10.72 -14.64
C VAL A 487 4.98 -10.10 -13.28
N ARG A 488 3.91 -9.87 -12.48
CA ARG A 488 4.06 -9.31 -11.15
C ARG A 488 2.92 -9.75 -10.22
N GLU A 489 3.28 -10.47 -9.15
CA GLU A 489 2.43 -10.78 -7.99
C GLU A 489 1.10 -11.53 -8.27
N SER A 490 0.68 -11.66 -9.52
CA SER A 490 -0.58 -12.29 -9.92
C SER A 490 -0.31 -13.64 -10.59
N ILE A 491 -0.46 -14.71 -9.82
CA ILE A 491 -0.26 -16.10 -10.26
C ILE A 491 -1.47 -16.95 -9.85
N GLY A 492 -1.78 -17.96 -10.63
CA GLY A 492 -2.81 -18.94 -10.37
C GLY A 492 -2.43 -20.31 -10.92
N ILE A 493 -3.26 -21.31 -10.65
CA ILE A 493 -3.06 -22.68 -11.12
C ILE A 493 -4.37 -23.25 -11.62
N SER A 494 -4.32 -24.08 -12.67
CA SER A 494 -5.49 -24.81 -13.17
C SER A 494 -5.99 -25.86 -12.17
N GLN A 495 -7.27 -26.21 -12.26
CA GLN A 495 -7.88 -27.19 -11.37
C GLN A 495 -7.22 -28.59 -11.47
N ASP A 496 -6.72 -28.96 -12.66
CA ASP A 496 -5.99 -30.20 -12.90
C ASP A 496 -4.50 -30.12 -12.49
N GLY A 497 -4.00 -28.91 -12.13
CA GLY A 497 -2.60 -28.70 -11.77
C GLY A 497 -1.63 -28.64 -12.97
N GLU A 498 -2.11 -28.71 -14.21
CA GLU A 498 -1.27 -28.80 -15.40
C GLU A 498 -0.76 -27.45 -15.92
N ARG A 499 -1.47 -26.36 -15.57
CA ARG A 499 -1.19 -25.00 -16.06
C ARG A 499 -0.99 -24.03 -14.93
N ILE A 500 0.05 -23.20 -15.06
CA ILE A 500 0.32 -22.07 -14.18
C ILE A 500 -0.06 -20.81 -14.92
N TYR A 501 -1.02 -20.08 -14.40
CA TYR A 501 -1.47 -18.79 -14.94
C TYR A 501 -0.68 -17.64 -14.33
N ALA A 502 -0.25 -16.69 -15.16
CA ALA A 502 0.38 -15.46 -14.70
C ALA A 502 -0.17 -14.28 -15.49
N ARG A 503 -0.45 -13.18 -14.79
CA ARG A 503 -0.89 -11.94 -15.41
C ARG A 503 0.30 -11.00 -15.60
N CYS A 504 0.48 -10.50 -16.82
CA CYS A 504 1.48 -9.47 -17.10
C CYS A 504 1.04 -8.11 -16.59
N MET A 505 2.00 -7.24 -16.35
CA MET A 505 1.73 -5.82 -16.07
C MET A 505 1.11 -5.09 -17.29
N GLU A 506 1.27 -5.63 -18.48
CA GLU A 506 0.88 -5.05 -19.75
C GLU A 506 -0.08 -6.00 -20.48
N ASP A 507 -1.38 -6.01 -20.09
CA ASP A 507 -2.46 -6.46 -20.95
C ASP A 507 -2.59 -7.98 -21.22
N THR A 508 -1.70 -8.85 -20.76
CA THR A 508 -1.66 -10.25 -21.21
C THR A 508 -1.83 -11.24 -20.07
N LEU A 509 -2.68 -12.24 -20.27
CA LEU A 509 -2.74 -13.45 -19.45
C LEU A 509 -1.92 -14.56 -20.12
N LEU A 510 -1.14 -15.27 -19.32
CA LEU A 510 -0.22 -16.31 -19.74
C LEU A 510 -0.57 -17.64 -19.09
N ALA A 511 -0.33 -18.76 -19.80
CA ALA A 511 -0.36 -20.09 -19.23
C ALA A 511 0.95 -20.83 -19.53
N PHE A 512 1.63 -21.28 -18.48
CA PHE A 512 2.83 -22.10 -18.54
C PHE A 512 2.52 -23.54 -18.14
N SER A 513 3.29 -24.49 -18.69
CA SER A 513 3.21 -25.89 -18.26
C SER A 513 3.83 -26.08 -16.87
N SER A 514 3.12 -26.74 -15.98
CA SER A 514 3.64 -27.14 -14.66
C SER A 514 4.65 -28.30 -14.76
N HIS A 515 4.54 -29.14 -15.78
CA HIS A 515 5.37 -30.34 -15.96
C HIS A 515 6.79 -30.01 -16.46
N SER A 516 6.96 -28.88 -17.13
CA SER A 516 8.19 -28.56 -17.86
C SER A 516 9.37 -28.19 -16.93
N GLU A 517 10.55 -28.66 -17.26
CA GLU A 517 11.82 -28.29 -16.60
C GLU A 517 12.45 -27.02 -17.22
N VAL A 518 11.77 -26.40 -18.21
CA VAL A 518 12.13 -25.12 -18.81
C VAL A 518 10.87 -24.25 -18.90
N PRO A 519 10.98 -22.91 -19.01
CA PRO A 519 9.80 -22.03 -19.08
C PRO A 519 9.03 -22.26 -20.40
N ARG A 520 8.10 -23.21 -20.38
CA ARG A 520 7.27 -23.58 -21.54
C ARG A 520 5.94 -22.86 -21.49
N LEU A 521 5.80 -21.83 -22.31
CA LEU A 521 4.51 -21.16 -22.54
C LEU A 521 3.60 -22.08 -23.37
N ILE A 522 2.39 -22.31 -22.88
CA ILE A 522 1.33 -23.07 -23.58
C ILE A 522 0.53 -22.13 -24.47
N TRP A 523 0.07 -21.01 -23.87
CA TRP A 523 -0.63 -19.94 -24.59
C TRP A 523 -0.47 -18.60 -23.88
N ALA A 524 -0.70 -17.53 -24.63
CA ALA A 524 -0.82 -16.16 -24.16
C ALA A 524 -2.00 -15.49 -24.88
N THR A 525 -2.73 -14.64 -24.17
CA THR A 525 -3.82 -13.87 -24.75
C THR A 525 -3.82 -12.45 -24.24
N SER A 526 -4.00 -11.49 -25.16
CA SER A 526 -4.23 -10.09 -24.80
C SER A 526 -5.64 -9.93 -24.27
N CYS A 527 -5.78 -9.25 -23.15
CA CYS A 527 -7.08 -9.00 -22.49
C CYS A 527 -7.50 -7.53 -22.58
N ASN A 528 -6.67 -6.67 -23.17
CA ASN A 528 -6.92 -5.23 -23.37
C ASN A 528 -7.24 -4.45 -22.08
N TYR A 529 -6.69 -4.85 -20.93
CA TYR A 529 -6.85 -4.09 -19.67
C TYR A 529 -5.83 -2.96 -19.49
N GLY A 530 -4.84 -2.88 -20.36
CA GLY A 530 -3.76 -1.90 -20.30
C GLY A 530 -2.75 -2.16 -19.17
N TYR A 531 -2.10 -1.10 -18.68
CA TYR A 531 -1.15 -1.22 -17.58
C TYR A 531 -1.88 -1.38 -16.25
N ASP A 532 -1.61 -2.49 -15.57
CA ASP A 532 -2.19 -2.81 -14.28
C ASP A 532 -1.20 -3.60 -13.40
N ILE A 533 -0.94 -3.09 -12.21
CA ILE A 533 -0.06 -3.70 -11.19
C ILE A 533 -0.83 -4.18 -9.95
N ALA A 534 -2.16 -4.01 -9.94
CA ALA A 534 -2.96 -4.47 -8.82
C ALA A 534 -2.94 -6.01 -8.74
N PRO A 535 -2.64 -6.61 -7.58
CA PRO A 535 -2.64 -8.05 -7.43
C PRO A 535 -4.05 -8.61 -7.63
N SER A 536 -4.19 -9.53 -8.59
CA SER A 536 -5.44 -10.27 -8.79
C SER A 536 -5.09 -11.66 -9.29
N MET A 537 -5.29 -12.67 -8.43
CA MET A 537 -4.94 -14.05 -8.72
C MET A 537 -5.87 -14.62 -9.81
N PRO A 538 -5.33 -15.11 -10.96
CA PRO A 538 -6.13 -15.85 -11.91
C PRO A 538 -6.66 -17.13 -11.28
N MET A 539 -7.96 -17.35 -11.37
CA MET A 539 -8.65 -18.54 -10.86
C MET A 539 -9.31 -19.28 -12.02
N GLU A 540 -9.10 -20.59 -12.10
CA GLU A 540 -9.80 -21.41 -13.06
C GLU A 540 -11.04 -22.07 -12.44
N LYS A 541 -12.12 -22.05 -13.19
CA LYS A 541 -13.33 -22.80 -12.88
C LYS A 541 -13.99 -23.28 -14.17
N ASP A 542 -14.22 -24.58 -14.25
CA ASP A 542 -14.92 -25.22 -15.39
C ASP A 542 -14.33 -24.88 -16.77
N GLY A 543 -12.97 -24.81 -16.85
CA GLY A 543 -12.23 -24.52 -18.08
C GLY A 543 -12.14 -23.02 -18.45
N ALA A 544 -12.68 -22.12 -17.63
CA ALA A 544 -12.55 -20.68 -17.79
C ALA A 544 -11.64 -20.08 -16.71
N VAL A 545 -10.81 -19.11 -17.08
CA VAL A 545 -9.93 -18.40 -16.15
C VAL A 545 -10.49 -17.01 -15.86
N PHE A 546 -10.61 -16.67 -14.59
CA PHE A 546 -11.18 -15.42 -14.12
C PHE A 546 -10.16 -14.60 -13.34
N PHE A 547 -10.14 -13.29 -13.56
CA PHE A 547 -9.39 -12.32 -12.74
C PHE A 547 -10.00 -10.93 -12.83
N GLY A 548 -9.77 -10.10 -11.80
CA GLY A 548 -10.20 -8.70 -11.78
C GLY A 548 -9.08 -7.74 -12.22
N THR A 549 -9.45 -6.53 -12.59
CA THR A 549 -8.54 -5.45 -12.94
C THR A 549 -8.88 -4.16 -12.19
N LYS A 550 -7.92 -3.24 -12.07
CA LYS A 550 -8.11 -1.97 -11.36
C LYS A 550 -9.18 -1.06 -11.97
N ASN A 551 -9.47 -1.22 -13.25
CA ASN A 551 -10.51 -0.45 -13.95
C ASN A 551 -11.90 -1.10 -13.86
N GLY A 552 -12.09 -2.06 -12.97
CA GLY A 552 -13.40 -2.63 -12.62
C GLY A 552 -13.89 -3.73 -13.54
N PHE A 553 -13.06 -4.25 -14.45
CA PHE A 553 -13.41 -5.40 -15.28
C PHE A 553 -13.10 -6.72 -14.58
N VAL A 554 -13.94 -7.71 -14.86
CA VAL A 554 -13.68 -9.12 -14.58
C VAL A 554 -13.59 -9.84 -15.93
N TYR A 555 -12.49 -10.50 -16.15
CA TYR A 555 -12.21 -11.28 -17.35
C TYR A 555 -12.42 -12.76 -17.10
#